data_8868d6042beb4b97df7f43afa4f1d8a3
#
_entry.id   8868d6042beb4b97df7f43afa4f1d8a3
#
_cell.length_a   1.000
_cell.length_b   1.000
_cell.length_c   1.000
_cell.angle_alpha   90.00
_cell.angle_beta   90.00
_cell.angle_gamma   90.00
#
_symmetry.space_group_name_H-M   'P 1'
#
loop_
_entity.id
_entity.type
_entity.pdbx_description
1 polymer ?
#
loop_
_entity_poly.entity_id
_entity_poly.type
_entity_poly.pdbx_seq_one_letter_code
_entity_poly.pdbx_strand_id
1 'polypeptide(L)'
;AILKYAEFFLGGKDARVLDPCCGSGTFLIEREKLYPCAGLTGVDISNKAIDIARSNAEAAGSIAKFVHNDCMRFTAERPYDELVANLPFGNRVGSHKSNEKLYAGILENLPKWLRRGGVAILYTMEYT
;
A
#
# COMPACT_ATOMS: atom_id res chain seq x y z
N ALA A 1 10.18 12.64 2.34
CA ALA A 1 10.03 11.23 2.13
C ALA A 1 9.59 10.92 0.70
N ILE A 2 9.53 9.67 0.36
CA ILE A 2 9.25 9.21 -1.00
C ILE A 2 7.94 9.76 -1.54
N LEU A 3 6.89 9.78 -0.74
CA LEU A 3 5.58 10.24 -1.19
C LEU A 3 5.58 11.72 -1.56
N LYS A 4 6.42 12.51 -0.90
CA LYS A 4 6.52 13.93 -1.20
C LYS A 4 7.10 14.19 -2.58
N TYR A 5 8.03 13.37 -3.04
CA TYR A 5 8.56 13.47 -4.39
C TYR A 5 7.55 13.04 -5.44
N ALA A 6 6.65 12.17 -5.06
CA ALA A 6 5.68 11.59 -5.97
C ALA A 6 4.39 12.42 -6.08
N GLU A 7 4.25 13.51 -5.33
CA GLU A 7 2.98 14.25 -5.26
C GLU A 7 2.47 14.74 -6.62
N PHE A 8 3.35 15.01 -7.56
CA PHE A 8 2.96 15.41 -8.90
C PHE A 8 2.30 14.29 -9.69
N PHE A 9 2.51 13.05 -9.29
CA PHE A 9 1.99 11.86 -9.97
C PHE A 9 0.77 11.28 -9.28
N LEU A 10 0.42 11.81 -8.12
CA LEU A 10 -0.71 11.30 -7.35
C LEU A 10 -2.03 11.70 -7.99
N GLY A 11 -3.03 10.88 -7.81
CA GLY A 11 -4.38 11.17 -8.26
C GLY A 11 -4.96 12.36 -7.53
N GLY A 12 -6.06 12.87 -8.02
CA GLY A 12 -6.74 14.02 -7.43
C GLY A 12 -7.37 13.72 -6.07
N LYS A 13 -8.08 14.70 -5.53
CA LYS A 13 -8.78 14.60 -4.24
C LYS A 13 -9.81 13.46 -4.17
N ASP A 14 -10.24 12.96 -5.31
CA ASP A 14 -11.18 11.85 -5.38
C ASP A 14 -10.48 10.50 -5.54
N ALA A 15 -9.15 10.46 -5.44
CA ALA A 15 -8.37 9.25 -5.62
C ALA A 15 -8.68 8.20 -4.57
N ARG A 16 -8.73 6.96 -4.99
CA ARG A 16 -8.79 5.79 -4.12
C ARG A 16 -7.42 5.13 -4.12
N VAL A 17 -6.88 4.91 -2.95
CA VAL A 17 -5.50 4.48 -2.76
C VAL A 17 -5.46 3.09 -2.15
N LEU A 18 -4.60 2.22 -2.68
CA LEU A 18 -4.40 0.86 -2.16
C LEU A 18 -2.95 0.67 -1.72
N ASP A 19 -2.77 0.05 -0.57
CA ASP A 19 -1.48 -0.50 -0.15
C ASP A 19 -1.65 -2.02 0.02
N PRO A 20 -1.11 -2.82 -0.88
CA PRO A 20 -1.32 -4.28 -0.83
C PRO A 20 -0.54 -5.01 0.26
N CYS A 21 0.40 -4.33 0.91
CA CYS A 21 1.19 -4.88 2.01
C CYS A 21 1.43 -3.79 3.04
N CYS A 22 0.36 -3.40 3.72
CA CYS A 22 0.35 -2.15 4.48
C CYS A 22 1.12 -2.16 5.79
N GLY A 23 1.40 -3.33 6.35
CA GLY A 23 2.06 -3.42 7.66
C GLY A 23 1.29 -2.62 8.70
N SER A 24 1.99 -1.71 9.38
CA SER A 24 1.41 -0.85 10.41
C SER A 24 0.54 0.30 9.86
N GLY A 25 0.38 0.38 8.55
CA GLY A 25 -0.44 1.41 7.91
C GLY A 25 0.20 2.78 7.81
N THR A 26 1.44 2.93 8.24
CA THR A 26 2.12 4.23 8.30
C THR A 26 2.18 4.92 6.95
N PHE A 27 2.47 4.19 5.89
CA PHE A 27 2.61 4.74 4.55
C PHE A 27 1.29 5.29 4.01
N LEU A 28 0.18 4.57 4.25
CA LEU A 28 -1.16 5.04 3.88
C LEU A 28 -1.57 6.27 4.65
N ILE A 29 -1.31 6.28 5.95
CA ILE A 29 -1.64 7.43 6.80
C ILE A 29 -0.85 8.66 6.35
N GLU A 30 0.41 8.47 6.01
CA GLU A 30 1.27 9.53 5.46
C GLU A 30 0.72 10.06 4.14
N ARG A 31 0.29 9.17 3.26
CA ARG A 31 -0.30 9.53 1.98
C ARG A 31 -1.55 10.40 2.17
N GLU A 32 -2.41 10.04 3.10
CA GLU A 32 -3.62 10.80 3.39
C GLU A 32 -3.30 12.23 3.86
N LYS A 33 -2.30 12.37 4.70
CA LYS A 33 -1.89 13.69 5.22
C LYS A 33 -1.25 14.56 4.17
N LEU A 34 -0.64 13.95 3.17
CA LEU A 34 0.11 14.68 2.16
C LEU A 34 -0.79 15.36 1.13
N TYR A 35 -1.86 14.69 0.74
CA TYR A 35 -2.74 15.18 -0.31
C TYR A 35 -4.14 14.56 -0.16
N PRO A 36 -5.21 15.34 -0.35
CA PRO A 36 -6.57 14.80 -0.21
C PRO A 36 -6.85 13.60 -1.11
N CYS A 37 -7.63 12.67 -0.60
CA CYS A 37 -8.07 11.49 -1.35
C CYS A 37 -9.46 11.06 -0.87
N ALA A 38 -10.12 10.21 -1.65
CA ALA A 38 -11.47 9.75 -1.33
C ALA A 38 -11.49 8.52 -0.44
N GLY A 39 -10.45 7.70 -0.47
CA GLY A 39 -10.39 6.50 0.34
C GLY A 39 -9.02 5.86 0.28
N LEU A 40 -8.70 5.11 1.32
CA LEU A 40 -7.44 4.38 1.43
C LEU A 40 -7.73 2.99 1.98
N THR A 41 -7.17 1.97 1.33
CA THR A 41 -7.32 0.59 1.76
C THR A 41 -5.94 -0.04 1.92
N GLY A 42 -5.71 -0.65 3.06
CA GLY A 42 -4.50 -1.40 3.33
C GLY A 42 -4.82 -2.89 3.47
N VAL A 43 -4.01 -3.73 2.88
CA VAL A 43 -4.14 -5.18 2.96
C VAL A 43 -2.88 -5.74 3.58
N ASP A 44 -3.03 -6.68 4.49
CA ASP A 44 -1.88 -7.40 5.05
C ASP A 44 -2.31 -8.79 5.46
N ILE A 45 -1.40 -9.74 5.31
CA ILE A 45 -1.63 -11.12 5.68
C ILE A 45 -1.50 -11.33 7.19
N SER A 46 -0.86 -10.41 7.89
CA SER A 46 -0.67 -10.47 9.33
C SER A 46 -1.82 -9.81 10.06
N ASN A 47 -2.57 -10.58 10.83
CA ASN A 47 -3.65 -10.04 11.64
C ASN A 47 -3.13 -9.04 12.68
N LYS A 48 -1.95 -9.32 13.23
CA LYS A 48 -1.30 -8.42 14.18
C LYS A 48 -0.96 -7.07 13.54
N ALA A 49 -0.45 -7.08 12.32
CA ALA A 49 -0.16 -5.85 11.59
C ALA A 49 -1.44 -5.05 11.34
N ILE A 50 -2.52 -5.71 10.97
CA ILE A 50 -3.81 -5.06 10.75
C ILE A 50 -4.34 -4.41 12.03
N ASP A 51 -4.20 -5.07 13.18
CA ASP A 51 -4.62 -4.49 14.45
C ASP A 51 -3.80 -3.23 14.79
N ILE A 52 -2.50 -3.27 14.54
CA ILE A 52 -1.63 -2.11 14.73
C ILE A 52 -2.01 -0.99 13.77
N ALA A 53 -2.27 -1.33 12.51
CA ALA A 53 -2.66 -0.35 11.49
C ALA A 53 -3.98 0.36 11.87
N ARG A 54 -4.96 -0.39 12.34
CA ARG A 54 -6.24 0.18 12.79
C ARG A 54 -6.05 1.11 13.97
N SER A 55 -5.21 0.73 14.91
CA SER A 55 -4.88 1.56 16.07
C SER A 55 -4.18 2.85 15.67
N ASN A 56 -3.22 2.76 14.76
CA ASN A 56 -2.50 3.92 14.24
C ASN A 56 -3.43 4.87 13.49
N ALA A 57 -4.33 4.33 12.68
CA ALA A 57 -5.30 5.11 11.92
C ALA A 57 -6.26 5.86 12.84
N GLU A 58 -6.75 5.17 13.88
CA GLU A 58 -7.63 5.78 14.87
C GLU A 58 -6.93 6.95 15.57
N ALA A 59 -5.70 6.73 16.01
CA ALA A 59 -4.91 7.77 16.68
C ALA A 59 -4.64 8.97 15.77
N ALA A 60 -4.51 8.75 14.47
CA ALA A 60 -4.23 9.80 13.49
C ALA A 60 -5.50 10.47 12.92
N GLY A 61 -6.68 9.98 13.28
CA GLY A 61 -7.92 10.45 12.68
C GLY A 61 -8.04 10.12 11.19
N SER A 62 -7.46 9.01 10.77
CA SER A 62 -7.41 8.59 9.37
C SER A 62 -8.70 7.91 8.93
N ILE A 63 -9.08 8.09 7.68
CA ILE A 63 -10.20 7.38 7.05
C ILE A 63 -9.80 6.03 6.48
N ALA A 64 -8.53 5.64 6.58
CA ALA A 64 -8.02 4.41 6.01
C ALA A 64 -8.72 3.17 6.60
N LYS A 65 -8.99 2.20 5.73
CA LYS A 65 -9.56 0.91 6.11
C LYS A 65 -8.54 -0.19 5.87
N PHE A 66 -8.57 -1.21 6.71
CA PHE A 66 -7.59 -2.29 6.64
C PHE A 66 -8.28 -3.64 6.53
N VAL A 67 -7.75 -4.49 5.67
CA VAL A 67 -8.30 -5.80 5.37
C VAL A 67 -7.24 -6.86 5.67
N HIS A 68 -7.59 -7.82 6.51
CA HIS A 68 -6.74 -8.98 6.79
C HIS A 68 -6.93 -9.99 5.66
N ASN A 69 -5.99 -10.01 4.73
CA ASN A 69 -6.04 -10.91 3.58
C ASN A 69 -4.65 -11.07 2.97
N ASP A 70 -4.48 -12.12 2.22
CA ASP A 70 -3.32 -12.29 1.35
C ASP A 70 -3.52 -11.39 0.13
N CYS A 71 -2.57 -10.51 -0.15
CA CYS A 71 -2.70 -9.60 -1.28
C CYS A 71 -2.84 -10.34 -2.62
N MET A 72 -2.28 -11.54 -2.74
CA MET A 72 -2.42 -12.35 -3.95
C MET A 72 -3.86 -12.84 -4.16
N ARG A 73 -4.66 -12.86 -3.12
CA ARG A 73 -6.07 -13.26 -3.16
C ARG A 73 -7.03 -12.08 -3.08
N PHE A 74 -6.51 -10.91 -2.76
CA PHE A 74 -7.34 -9.72 -2.63
C PHE A 74 -7.90 -9.31 -3.99
N THR A 75 -9.21 -9.07 -4.02
CA THR A 75 -9.89 -8.56 -5.21
C THR A 75 -10.49 -7.20 -4.91
N ALA A 76 -10.25 -6.25 -5.79
CA ALA A 76 -10.82 -4.93 -5.67
C ALA A 76 -12.24 -4.94 -6.27
N GLU A 77 -13.23 -4.43 -5.53
CA GLU A 77 -14.60 -4.30 -6.05
C GLU A 77 -14.64 -3.37 -7.25
N ARG A 78 -13.81 -2.36 -7.23
CA ARG A 78 -13.57 -1.48 -8.38
C ARG A 78 -12.12 -1.03 -8.35
N PRO A 79 -11.56 -0.66 -9.50
CA PRO A 79 -10.15 -0.31 -9.57
C PRO A 79 -9.80 0.88 -8.68
N TYR A 80 -8.56 0.86 -8.19
CA TYR A 80 -7.98 1.98 -7.46
C TYR A 80 -7.26 2.92 -8.42
N ASP A 81 -7.12 4.17 -8.01
CA ASP A 81 -6.41 5.19 -8.80
C ASP A 81 -4.92 5.19 -8.53
N GLU A 82 -4.55 4.83 -7.31
CA GLU A 82 -3.16 4.80 -6.87
C GLU A 82 -2.87 3.53 -6.08
N LEU A 83 -1.64 3.06 -6.21
CA LEU A 83 -1.10 2.02 -5.34
C LEU A 83 0.18 2.56 -4.74
N VAL A 84 0.29 2.49 -3.42
CA VAL A 84 1.51 2.86 -2.70
C VAL A 84 1.95 1.66 -1.87
N ALA A 85 3.22 1.34 -1.90
CA ALA A 85 3.72 0.21 -1.14
C ALA A 85 5.17 0.43 -0.71
N ASN A 86 5.41 0.28 0.58
CA ASN A 86 6.75 0.18 1.12
C ASN A 86 7.02 -1.30 1.34
N LEU A 87 7.68 -1.94 0.39
CA LEU A 87 7.82 -3.38 0.37
C LEU A 87 8.88 -3.86 1.35
N PRO A 88 8.64 -4.99 2.01
CA PRO A 88 9.55 -5.51 3.04
C PRO A 88 10.76 -6.20 2.41
N PHE A 89 11.43 -5.55 1.48
CA PHE A 89 12.62 -6.08 0.85
C PHE A 89 13.85 -5.60 1.61
N GLY A 90 14.71 -6.51 1.92
CA GLY A 90 15.91 -6.24 2.66
C GLY A 90 16.35 -7.50 3.34
N ASN A 91 17.55 -7.47 3.88
CA ASN A 91 18.15 -8.66 4.48
C ASN A 91 17.59 -9.03 5.84
N ARG A 92 16.58 -8.30 6.32
CA ARG A 92 16.01 -8.57 7.64
C ARG A 92 14.67 -9.28 7.61
N VAL A 93 14.03 -9.35 6.46
CA VAL A 93 12.68 -9.90 6.34
C VAL A 93 12.66 -10.98 5.27
N GLY A 94 12.41 -12.21 5.69
CA GLY A 94 12.31 -13.33 4.80
C GLY A 94 13.57 -13.57 3.98
N SER A 95 13.50 -14.50 3.05
CA SER A 95 14.58 -14.74 2.12
C SER A 95 14.47 -13.80 0.93
N HIS A 96 15.58 -13.55 0.27
CA HIS A 96 15.61 -12.79 -0.96
C HIS A 96 14.65 -13.37 -2.00
N LYS A 97 14.54 -14.68 -2.05
CA LYS A 97 13.66 -15.41 -2.97
C LYS A 97 12.18 -15.14 -2.69
N SER A 98 11.76 -15.13 -1.41
CA SER A 98 10.38 -14.82 -1.03
C SER A 98 10.02 -13.37 -1.34
N ASN A 99 10.96 -12.47 -1.18
CA ASN A 99 10.76 -11.06 -1.47
C ASN A 99 10.60 -10.83 -2.98
N GLU A 100 11.35 -11.55 -3.80
CA GLU A 100 11.21 -11.50 -5.26
C GLU A 100 9.84 -12.01 -5.70
N LYS A 101 9.36 -13.09 -5.09
CA LYS A 101 8.02 -13.63 -5.38
C LYS A 101 6.92 -12.63 -5.02
N LEU A 102 7.04 -11.98 -3.88
CA LEU A 102 6.07 -10.97 -3.47
C LEU A 102 6.05 -9.80 -4.45
N TYR A 103 7.21 -9.31 -4.82
CA TYR A 103 7.34 -8.21 -5.76
C TYR A 103 6.74 -8.57 -7.12
N ALA A 104 7.11 -9.74 -7.64
CA ALA A 104 6.58 -10.23 -8.91
C ALA A 104 5.06 -10.38 -8.86
N GLY A 105 4.53 -10.93 -7.76
CA GLY A 105 3.09 -11.08 -7.58
C GLY A 105 2.35 -9.76 -7.56
N ILE A 106 2.92 -8.74 -6.92
CA ILE A 106 2.34 -7.40 -6.89
C ILE A 106 2.30 -6.83 -8.31
N LEU A 107 3.41 -6.93 -9.05
CA LEU A 107 3.45 -6.44 -10.43
C LEU A 107 2.44 -7.14 -11.34
N GLU A 108 2.29 -8.44 -11.19
CA GLU A 108 1.33 -9.23 -11.97
C GLU A 108 -0.13 -8.83 -11.67
N ASN A 109 -0.41 -8.43 -10.45
CA ASN A 109 -1.77 -8.07 -10.03
C ASN A 109 -2.11 -6.59 -10.24
N LEU A 110 -1.14 -5.76 -10.59
CA LEU A 110 -1.39 -4.34 -10.81
C LEU A 110 -2.56 -4.07 -11.76
N PRO A 111 -2.68 -4.75 -12.92
CA PRO A 111 -3.81 -4.50 -13.81
C PRO A 111 -5.17 -4.85 -13.23
N LYS A 112 -5.21 -5.71 -12.21
CA LYS A 112 -6.45 -6.07 -11.52
C LYS A 112 -6.85 -5.06 -10.48
N TRP A 113 -5.87 -4.39 -9.87
CA TRP A 113 -6.12 -3.45 -8.78
C TRP A 113 -6.22 -2.01 -9.25
N LEU A 114 -5.39 -1.62 -10.22
CA LEU A 114 -5.32 -0.25 -10.70
C LEU A 114 -6.13 -0.04 -11.97
N ARG A 115 -6.78 1.12 -12.04
CA ARG A 115 -7.40 1.55 -13.27
C ARG A 115 -6.36 1.88 -14.33
N ARG A 116 -6.77 1.90 -15.57
CA ARG A 116 -5.91 2.35 -16.67
C ARG A 116 -5.53 3.81 -16.42
N GLY A 117 -4.25 4.11 -16.54
CA GLY A 117 -3.73 5.44 -16.23
C GLY A 117 -3.48 5.69 -14.76
N GLY A 118 -3.72 4.68 -13.91
CA GLY A 118 -3.41 4.79 -12.48
C GLY A 118 -1.91 4.82 -12.21
N VAL A 119 -1.55 5.22 -11.00
CA VAL A 119 -0.16 5.39 -10.58
C VAL A 119 0.21 4.37 -9.51
N ALA A 120 1.34 3.70 -9.69
CA ALA A 120 1.90 2.81 -8.67
C ALA A 120 3.24 3.34 -8.19
N ILE A 121 3.38 3.49 -6.88
CA ILE A 121 4.61 3.93 -6.23
C ILE A 121 5.10 2.81 -5.34
N LEU A 122 6.18 2.15 -5.75
CA LEU A 122 6.75 1.04 -5.02
C LEU A 122 8.09 1.47 -4.45
N TYR A 123 8.19 1.43 -3.13
CA TYR A 123 9.42 1.76 -2.43
C TYR A 123 10.02 0.49 -1.84
N THR A 124 11.25 0.22 -2.19
CA THR A 124 11.98 -0.93 -1.65
C THR A 124 13.24 -0.43 -0.96
N MET A 125 13.53 -1.02 0.17
CA MET A 125 14.74 -0.69 0.91
C MET A 125 15.62 -1.95 0.98
N GLU A 126 16.72 -1.95 0.25
CA GLU A 126 17.72 -3.00 0.32
C GLU A 126 18.96 -2.49 1.01
N TYR A 127 19.41 -3.24 2.00
CA TYR A 127 20.67 -2.97 2.66
C TYR A 127 21.72 -3.96 2.15
N THR A 128 22.77 -3.43 1.62
CA THR A 128 23.91 -4.25 1.21
C THR A 128 24.94 -4.36 2.33
#